data_30793f84711acadf1d731efda0d6efba
#
_entry.id   30793f84711acadf1d731efda0d6efba
#
_cell.length_a   1.000
_cell.length_b   1.000
_cell.length_c   1.000
_cell.angle_alpha   90.00
_cell.angle_beta   90.00
_cell.angle_gamma   90.00
#
_symmetry.space_group_name_H-M   'P 1'
#
loop_
_entity.id
_entity.type
_entity.pdbx_description
1 polymer ?
#
loop_
_entity_poly.entity_id
_entity_poly.type
_entity_poly.pdbx_seq_one_letter_code
_entity_poly.pdbx_strand_id
1 'polypeptide(L)'
;MANQNVLDLRDVAAKGAALEGQIVTVEGWVRNHRKQKSIGFIEFFDGTVLTPMQIVYDDKVKDFAAVQAIRNGAAVRATGKLVPGRNGALEMQAEEIILEGDCTEDYPLQPKRHTLEFLRDIAYLRPRTRLFQAVFRVRSIAAQAVHNYFQSRGYVYVHTPLITANDAEGAGNTFTVTNQEMGKPYKAENDFFGKATALAVTGQLEAETYALAYKRVYTFGPTFRAENSNTKTHAAEFWMIEPEICFCDLNGLMDIEEDFLKSVVQEVLDKAMPELEFLQGYAKSNLIEKLQTLTKSHVARVTHAEAIDILQHATHPFEHPAVQGEDLFKEHEKYLTEEHFKSPVFVYDWPKEIKAFYMYQNDDGKTVRGVDLLVPGSGELMGGSERETRLDVLTGRMDELHISKEQMDWRSEERRVGKE
;
A
#
# COMPACT_ATOMS: atom_id res chain seq x y z
N MET A 1 33.92 20.08 5.24
CA MET A 1 33.53 20.89 4.09
C MET A 1 32.72 19.98 3.18
N ALA A 2 31.44 20.25 2.97
CA ALA A 2 30.64 19.47 2.02
C ALA A 2 31.27 19.67 0.62
N ASN A 3 31.63 18.57 -0.03
CA ASN A 3 32.19 18.61 -1.38
C ASN A 3 31.14 19.18 -2.32
N GLN A 4 31.36 20.36 -2.88
CA GLN A 4 30.41 21.09 -3.73
C GLN A 4 30.03 20.36 -5.04
N ASN A 5 30.66 19.23 -5.36
CA ASN A 5 30.46 18.46 -6.59
C ASN A 5 29.93 17.02 -6.38
N VAL A 6 29.44 16.68 -5.17
CA VAL A 6 28.79 15.37 -4.96
C VAL A 6 27.35 15.45 -5.47
N LEU A 7 26.99 14.58 -6.39
CA LEU A 7 25.66 14.51 -7.00
C LEU A 7 24.99 13.17 -6.73
N ASP A 8 23.70 13.21 -6.47
CA ASP A 8 22.85 12.01 -6.53
C ASP A 8 22.61 11.59 -7.99
N LEU A 9 22.42 10.31 -8.25
CA LEU A 9 22.04 9.81 -9.58
C LEU A 9 20.75 10.43 -10.09
N ARG A 10 19.83 10.80 -9.18
CA ARG A 10 18.63 11.57 -9.52
C ARG A 10 18.96 12.91 -10.16
N ASP A 11 19.94 13.63 -9.61
CA ASP A 11 20.36 14.92 -10.15
C ASP A 11 21.10 14.74 -11.47
N VAL A 12 21.89 13.67 -11.61
CA VAL A 12 22.53 13.31 -12.88
C VAL A 12 21.50 13.01 -13.96
N ALA A 13 20.46 12.23 -13.63
CA ALA A 13 19.38 11.92 -14.55
C ALA A 13 18.55 13.15 -14.94
N ALA A 14 18.25 14.03 -13.98
CA ALA A 14 17.47 15.25 -14.22
C ALA A 14 18.21 16.28 -15.09
N LYS A 15 19.52 16.45 -14.88
CA LYS A 15 20.35 17.40 -15.65
C LYS A 15 20.79 16.83 -17.00
N GLY A 16 20.87 15.50 -17.14
CA GLY A 16 21.16 14.81 -18.38
C GLY A 16 22.38 15.35 -19.14
N ALA A 17 22.21 15.66 -20.43
CA ALA A 17 23.29 16.13 -21.31
C ALA A 17 24.00 17.40 -20.81
N ALA A 18 23.42 18.21 -19.94
CA ALA A 18 24.06 19.38 -19.37
C ALA A 18 25.28 19.04 -18.49
N LEU A 19 25.38 17.79 -18.02
CA LEU A 19 26.53 17.31 -17.26
C LEU A 19 27.57 16.58 -18.11
N GLU A 20 27.36 16.42 -19.41
CA GLU A 20 28.33 15.79 -20.29
C GLU A 20 29.66 16.51 -20.26
N GLY A 21 30.74 15.76 -20.11
CA GLY A 21 32.09 16.27 -20.04
C GLY A 21 32.50 16.86 -18.69
N GLN A 22 31.58 16.99 -17.73
CA GLN A 22 31.88 17.48 -16.39
C GLN A 22 32.48 16.39 -15.51
N ILE A 23 33.38 16.76 -14.61
CA ILE A 23 33.90 15.90 -13.56
C ILE A 23 33.00 16.06 -12.34
N VAL A 24 32.44 14.95 -11.88
CA VAL A 24 31.53 14.89 -10.73
C VAL A 24 31.95 13.77 -9.77
N THR A 25 31.49 13.87 -8.54
CA THR A 25 31.63 12.82 -7.53
C THR A 25 30.25 12.22 -7.23
N VAL A 26 30.18 10.89 -7.12
CA VAL A 26 28.99 10.15 -6.70
C VAL A 26 29.33 9.22 -5.53
N GLU A 27 28.38 9.02 -4.62
CA GLU A 27 28.53 8.16 -3.43
C GLU A 27 27.41 7.12 -3.42
N GLY A 28 27.77 5.83 -3.23
CA GLY A 28 26.78 4.75 -3.25
C GLY A 28 27.42 3.38 -3.16
N TRP A 29 26.76 2.40 -3.77
CA TRP A 29 27.14 0.99 -3.61
C TRP A 29 27.36 0.30 -4.95
N VAL A 30 28.21 -0.74 -4.89
CA VAL A 30 28.49 -1.64 -6.02
C VAL A 30 27.44 -2.75 -6.08
N ARG A 31 26.62 -2.73 -7.13
CA ARG A 31 25.67 -3.83 -7.37
C ARG A 31 26.33 -5.00 -8.08
N ASN A 32 27.16 -4.71 -9.05
CA ASN A 32 27.91 -5.70 -9.82
C ASN A 32 29.25 -5.11 -10.26
N HIS A 33 30.33 -5.89 -10.18
CA HIS A 33 31.65 -5.51 -10.60
C HIS A 33 32.22 -6.52 -11.59
N ARG A 34 32.30 -6.12 -12.85
CA ARG A 34 32.93 -6.92 -13.94
C ARG A 34 34.37 -6.46 -14.15
N LYS A 35 35.30 -7.36 -13.92
CA LYS A 35 36.76 -7.11 -13.95
C LYS A 35 37.38 -7.72 -15.19
N GLN A 36 38.25 -6.97 -15.86
CA GLN A 36 39.08 -7.41 -16.96
C GLN A 36 40.54 -7.00 -16.67
N LYS A 37 41.50 -7.47 -17.50
CA LYS A 37 42.92 -7.29 -17.24
C LYS A 37 43.34 -5.82 -17.07
N SER A 38 42.78 -4.89 -17.87
CA SER A 38 43.18 -3.47 -17.90
C SER A 38 41.98 -2.51 -17.81
N ILE A 39 40.77 -3.04 -17.65
CA ILE A 39 39.54 -2.23 -17.58
C ILE A 39 38.52 -2.94 -16.69
N GLY A 40 37.67 -2.16 -16.00
CA GLY A 40 36.56 -2.71 -15.24
C GLY A 40 35.31 -1.87 -15.35
N PHE A 41 34.20 -2.49 -14.99
CA PHE A 41 32.85 -1.92 -15.07
C PHE A 41 32.13 -2.16 -13.76
N ILE A 42 31.73 -1.08 -13.11
CA ILE A 42 30.92 -1.14 -11.88
C ILE A 42 29.49 -0.71 -12.21
N GLU A 43 28.53 -1.56 -11.92
CA GLU A 43 27.14 -1.19 -11.86
C GLU A 43 26.89 -0.55 -10.50
N PHE A 44 26.85 0.77 -10.51
CA PHE A 44 26.76 1.63 -9.33
C PHE A 44 25.32 2.08 -9.10
N PHE A 45 24.90 2.13 -7.83
CA PHE A 45 23.61 2.70 -7.44
C PHE A 45 23.76 3.44 -6.10
N ASP A 46 23.02 4.53 -5.98
CA ASP A 46 22.94 5.35 -4.77
C ASP A 46 21.57 5.28 -4.07
N GLY A 47 20.64 4.51 -4.63
CA GLY A 47 19.30 4.41 -4.12
C GLY A 47 18.37 5.58 -4.51
N THR A 48 18.81 6.64 -5.16
CA THR A 48 17.96 7.79 -5.53
C THR A 48 17.14 7.56 -6.80
N VAL A 49 17.58 6.68 -7.68
CA VAL A 49 16.88 6.21 -8.88
C VAL A 49 16.92 4.69 -9.02
N LEU A 50 16.02 4.13 -9.81
CA LEU A 50 16.01 2.69 -10.07
C LEU A 50 17.08 2.23 -11.05
N THR A 51 17.43 3.09 -12.03
CA THR A 51 18.41 2.79 -13.06
C THR A 51 19.82 3.03 -12.53
N PRO A 52 20.68 2.00 -12.49
CA PRO A 52 22.06 2.16 -12.05
C PRO A 52 22.86 2.96 -13.08
N MET A 53 23.94 3.61 -12.62
CA MET A 53 24.96 4.19 -13.47
C MET A 53 26.05 3.17 -13.74
N GLN A 54 26.59 3.13 -14.97
CA GLN A 54 27.82 2.42 -15.24
C GLN A 54 29.01 3.30 -14.92
N ILE A 55 29.92 2.83 -14.08
CA ILE A 55 31.24 3.44 -13.86
C ILE A 55 32.27 2.56 -14.58
N VAL A 56 32.99 3.19 -15.49
CA VAL A 56 34.08 2.55 -16.27
C VAL A 56 35.40 3.07 -15.74
N TYR A 57 36.36 2.19 -15.53
CA TYR A 57 37.71 2.56 -15.15
C TYR A 57 38.74 1.70 -15.91
N ASP A 58 39.90 2.23 -16.18
CA ASP A 58 41.04 1.55 -16.79
C ASP A 58 42.24 1.52 -15.83
N ASP A 59 43.38 1.05 -16.30
CA ASP A 59 44.61 0.92 -15.52
C ASP A 59 45.24 2.27 -15.12
N LYS A 60 44.70 3.40 -15.56
CA LYS A 60 45.11 4.75 -15.16
C LYS A 60 44.35 5.25 -13.92
N VAL A 61 43.29 4.55 -13.50
CA VAL A 61 42.56 4.89 -12.26
C VAL A 61 43.53 4.83 -11.08
N LYS A 62 43.45 5.78 -10.18
CA LYS A 62 44.27 5.79 -8.97
C LYS A 62 44.03 4.48 -8.18
N ASP A 63 45.13 3.84 -7.79
CA ASP A 63 45.13 2.54 -7.05
C ASP A 63 44.36 1.41 -7.76
N PHE A 64 44.59 1.20 -9.05
CA PHE A 64 43.93 0.19 -9.89
C PHE A 64 43.78 -1.19 -9.20
N ALA A 65 44.81 -1.66 -8.51
CA ALA A 65 44.77 -2.93 -7.81
C ALA A 65 43.74 -2.96 -6.65
N ALA A 66 43.64 -1.86 -5.91
CA ALA A 66 42.63 -1.71 -4.85
C ALA A 66 41.22 -1.62 -5.44
N VAL A 67 41.04 -0.89 -6.53
CA VAL A 67 39.76 -0.82 -7.24
C VAL A 67 39.35 -2.19 -7.75
N GLN A 68 40.27 -2.94 -8.34
CA GLN A 68 40.04 -4.33 -8.78
C GLN A 68 39.65 -5.28 -7.62
N ALA A 69 40.05 -4.99 -6.39
CA ALA A 69 39.72 -5.80 -5.22
C ALA A 69 38.25 -5.51 -4.70
N ILE A 70 37.63 -4.40 -5.05
CA ILE A 70 36.29 -4.03 -4.57
C ILE A 70 35.28 -5.15 -4.86
N ARG A 71 34.42 -5.44 -3.88
CA ARG A 71 33.42 -6.51 -3.94
C ARG A 71 32.01 -5.94 -4.23
N ASN A 72 31.13 -6.82 -4.65
CA ASN A 72 29.68 -6.50 -4.75
C ASN A 72 29.14 -6.22 -3.34
N GLY A 73 28.30 -5.19 -3.23
CA GLY A 73 27.76 -4.72 -1.95
C GLY A 73 28.63 -3.68 -1.24
N ALA A 74 29.87 -3.48 -1.63
CA ALA A 74 30.76 -2.47 -1.06
C ALA A 74 30.24 -1.04 -1.31
N ALA A 75 30.49 -0.15 -0.35
CA ALA A 75 30.23 1.27 -0.47
C ALA A 75 31.46 1.98 -1.09
N VAL A 76 31.22 2.83 -2.06
CA VAL A 76 32.27 3.54 -2.80
C VAL A 76 31.92 5.00 -3.05
N ARG A 77 32.97 5.82 -3.11
CA ARG A 77 32.91 7.17 -3.67
C ARG A 77 33.69 7.16 -4.97
N ALA A 78 33.06 7.57 -6.06
CA ALA A 78 33.69 7.62 -7.37
C ALA A 78 33.72 9.04 -7.91
N THR A 79 34.87 9.48 -8.39
CA THR A 79 35.05 10.79 -9.07
C THR A 79 35.50 10.53 -10.49
N GLY A 80 34.86 11.18 -11.44
CA GLY A 80 35.21 11.01 -12.85
C GLY A 80 34.37 11.85 -13.79
N LYS A 81 34.72 11.77 -15.07
CA LYS A 81 34.07 12.49 -16.14
C LYS A 81 32.81 11.78 -16.62
N LEU A 82 31.68 12.51 -16.69
CA LEU A 82 30.47 11.99 -17.30
C LEU A 82 30.54 12.04 -18.83
N VAL A 83 30.23 10.92 -19.46
CA VAL A 83 30.25 10.76 -20.93
C VAL A 83 29.00 10.04 -21.41
N PRO A 84 28.58 10.22 -22.67
CA PRO A 84 27.47 9.46 -23.23
C PRO A 84 27.78 7.95 -23.24
N GLY A 85 26.91 7.15 -22.60
CA GLY A 85 26.97 5.72 -22.65
C GLY A 85 26.28 5.15 -23.91
N ARG A 86 26.43 3.85 -24.13
CA ARG A 86 25.89 3.16 -25.33
C ARG A 86 24.36 3.25 -25.45
N ASN A 87 23.66 3.40 -24.33
CA ASN A 87 22.19 3.44 -24.27
C ASN A 87 21.65 4.88 -24.22
N GLY A 88 22.48 5.89 -24.51
CA GLY A 88 22.10 7.30 -24.41
C GLY A 88 22.05 7.88 -22.99
N ALA A 89 22.17 7.04 -21.95
CA ALA A 89 22.34 7.51 -20.58
C ALA A 89 23.81 7.88 -20.32
N LEU A 90 24.04 8.80 -19.38
CA LEU A 90 25.40 9.13 -18.98
C LEU A 90 26.05 7.96 -18.21
N GLU A 91 27.31 7.68 -18.49
CA GLU A 91 28.19 6.82 -17.72
C GLU A 91 29.38 7.63 -17.20
N MET A 92 30.04 7.13 -16.14
CA MET A 92 31.20 7.79 -15.58
C MET A 92 32.49 7.09 -16.06
N GLN A 93 33.43 7.88 -16.61
CA GLN A 93 34.82 7.47 -16.75
C GLN A 93 35.58 7.89 -15.49
N ALA A 94 35.83 6.91 -14.61
CA ALA A 94 36.38 7.18 -13.28
C ALA A 94 37.86 7.53 -13.33
N GLU A 95 38.25 8.58 -12.64
CA GLU A 95 39.61 8.99 -12.35
C GLU A 95 40.07 8.47 -10.99
N GLU A 96 39.14 8.39 -10.03
CA GLU A 96 39.39 7.88 -8.68
C GLU A 96 38.14 7.12 -8.17
N ILE A 97 38.37 5.98 -7.51
CA ILE A 97 37.32 5.21 -6.81
C ILE A 97 37.86 4.86 -5.41
N ILE A 98 37.23 5.40 -4.39
CA ILE A 98 37.58 5.19 -2.98
C ILE A 98 36.61 4.16 -2.39
N LEU A 99 37.19 3.13 -1.77
CA LEU A 99 36.42 2.18 -0.97
C LEU A 99 36.09 2.82 0.38
N GLU A 100 34.83 3.14 0.62
CA GLU A 100 34.35 3.71 1.89
C GLU A 100 33.94 2.62 2.90
N GLY A 101 33.44 1.50 2.41
CA GLY A 101 33.11 0.33 3.24
C GLY A 101 33.14 -0.95 2.45
N ASP A 102 33.88 -1.93 2.92
CA ASP A 102 34.01 -3.23 2.24
C ASP A 102 32.79 -4.12 2.55
N CYS A 103 32.69 -5.18 1.76
CA CYS A 103 31.68 -6.21 1.91
C CYS A 103 32.36 -7.57 2.01
N THR A 104 31.74 -8.50 2.75
CA THR A 104 32.27 -9.86 2.92
C THR A 104 32.13 -10.70 1.66
N GLU A 105 32.94 -11.77 1.53
CA GLU A 105 32.90 -12.66 0.36
C GLU A 105 31.59 -13.43 0.24
N ASP A 106 30.95 -13.69 1.36
CA ASP A 106 29.68 -14.40 1.48
C ASP A 106 28.44 -13.51 1.35
N TYR A 107 28.60 -12.26 0.84
CA TYR A 107 27.48 -11.36 0.63
C TYR A 107 26.36 -12.02 -0.18
N PRO A 108 25.14 -12.16 0.39
CA PRO A 108 24.11 -13.04 -0.17
C PRO A 108 23.52 -12.55 -1.50
N LEU A 109 23.49 -11.23 -1.73
CA LEU A 109 22.93 -10.65 -2.95
C LEU A 109 23.95 -10.67 -4.09
N GLN A 110 24.01 -11.79 -4.78
CA GLN A 110 24.83 -11.95 -5.97
C GLN A 110 24.13 -11.38 -7.21
N PRO A 111 24.86 -11.07 -8.32
CA PRO A 111 24.28 -10.51 -9.55
C PRO A 111 23.49 -11.55 -10.34
N LYS A 112 22.44 -12.11 -9.73
CA LYS A 112 21.50 -13.08 -10.30
C LYS A 112 20.08 -12.80 -9.80
N ARG A 113 19.09 -13.41 -10.45
CA ARG A 113 17.70 -13.36 -9.97
C ARG A 113 17.58 -14.21 -8.70
N HIS A 114 17.02 -13.62 -7.64
CA HIS A 114 16.69 -14.30 -6.40
C HIS A 114 15.19 -14.61 -6.34
N THR A 115 14.82 -15.72 -5.69
CA THR A 115 13.42 -16.05 -5.43
C THR A 115 12.85 -15.17 -4.31
N LEU A 116 11.54 -15.02 -4.26
CA LEU A 116 10.89 -14.25 -3.20
C LEU A 116 11.03 -14.94 -1.83
N GLU A 117 11.07 -16.27 -1.80
CA GLU A 117 11.31 -17.07 -0.59
C GLU A 117 12.68 -16.74 0.00
N PHE A 118 13.74 -16.87 -0.80
CA PHE A 118 15.09 -16.51 -0.38
C PHE A 118 15.18 -15.05 0.12
N LEU A 119 14.51 -14.12 -0.55
CA LEU A 119 14.51 -12.72 -0.12
C LEU A 119 13.72 -12.47 1.16
N ARG A 120 12.81 -13.36 1.58
CA ARG A 120 12.19 -13.31 2.91
C ARG A 120 13.14 -13.79 3.99
N ASP A 121 13.97 -14.81 3.73
CA ASP A 121 14.97 -15.31 4.68
C ASP A 121 16.04 -14.24 4.99
N ILE A 122 16.36 -13.40 4.02
CA ILE A 122 17.27 -12.25 4.17
C ILE A 122 16.51 -10.90 4.08
N ALA A 123 15.39 -10.79 4.78
CA ALA A 123 14.47 -9.65 4.66
C ALA A 123 15.15 -8.28 4.85
N TYR A 124 16.18 -8.18 5.69
CA TYR A 124 16.97 -6.97 5.94
C TYR A 124 17.84 -6.53 4.74
N LEU A 125 18.14 -7.42 3.80
CA LEU A 125 18.87 -7.10 2.57
C LEU A 125 17.96 -6.92 1.35
N ARG A 126 16.74 -7.45 1.36
CA ARG A 126 15.85 -7.39 0.19
C ARG A 126 15.60 -5.98 -0.35
N PRO A 127 15.58 -4.88 0.46
CA PRO A 127 15.43 -3.52 -0.06
C PRO A 127 16.56 -3.10 -1.02
N ARG A 128 17.73 -3.75 -0.95
CA ARG A 128 18.86 -3.48 -1.86
C ARG A 128 18.65 -4.09 -3.25
N THR A 129 17.69 -5.00 -3.43
CA THR A 129 17.36 -5.57 -4.73
C THR A 129 16.57 -4.61 -5.58
N ARG A 130 16.79 -4.64 -6.90
CA ARG A 130 16.06 -3.76 -7.85
C ARG A 130 14.54 -3.97 -7.77
N LEU A 131 14.09 -5.21 -7.53
CA LEU A 131 12.67 -5.52 -7.37
C LEU A 131 12.06 -4.76 -6.19
N PHE A 132 12.64 -4.89 -5.00
CA PHE A 132 12.08 -4.23 -3.82
C PHE A 132 12.32 -2.73 -3.80
N GLN A 133 13.38 -2.23 -4.45
CA GLN A 133 13.53 -0.79 -4.70
C GLN A 133 12.35 -0.26 -5.52
N ALA A 134 11.98 -0.94 -6.61
CA ALA A 134 10.83 -0.55 -7.42
C ALA A 134 9.53 -0.60 -6.61
N VAL A 135 9.25 -1.72 -5.90
CA VAL A 135 8.04 -1.89 -5.09
C VAL A 135 7.92 -0.80 -4.02
N PHE A 136 8.98 -0.56 -3.23
CA PHE A 136 8.91 0.43 -2.15
C PHE A 136 8.87 1.89 -2.65
N ARG A 137 9.42 2.18 -3.83
CA ARG A 137 9.24 3.50 -4.46
C ARG A 137 7.82 3.73 -4.90
N VAL A 138 7.20 2.76 -5.59
CA VAL A 138 5.77 2.84 -5.95
C VAL A 138 4.92 3.00 -4.69
N ARG A 139 5.18 2.21 -3.64
CA ARG A 139 4.46 2.33 -2.36
C ARG A 139 4.61 3.74 -1.73
N SER A 140 5.83 4.29 -1.75
CA SER A 140 6.10 5.64 -1.21
C SER A 140 5.36 6.73 -2.00
N ILE A 141 5.36 6.63 -3.33
CA ILE A 141 4.64 7.56 -4.21
C ILE A 141 3.13 7.44 -3.99
N ALA A 142 2.60 6.22 -3.92
CA ALA A 142 1.18 5.98 -3.65
C ALA A 142 0.76 6.53 -2.28
N ALA A 143 1.57 6.33 -1.23
CA ALA A 143 1.28 6.89 0.10
C ALA A 143 1.22 8.43 0.08
N GLN A 144 2.15 9.08 -0.64
CA GLN A 144 2.10 10.53 -0.80
C GLN A 144 0.89 10.97 -1.62
N ALA A 145 0.51 10.21 -2.66
CA ALA A 145 -0.68 10.48 -3.48
C ALA A 145 -1.97 10.43 -2.65
N VAL A 146 -2.08 9.49 -1.72
CA VAL A 146 -3.19 9.42 -0.74
C VAL A 146 -3.28 10.72 0.06
N HIS A 147 -2.17 11.18 0.66
CA HIS A 147 -2.16 12.43 1.41
C HIS A 147 -2.49 13.65 0.52
N ASN A 148 -1.94 13.71 -0.69
CA ASN A 148 -2.21 14.79 -1.64
C ASN A 148 -3.68 14.86 -2.00
N TYR A 149 -4.31 13.70 -2.26
CA TYR A 149 -5.73 13.63 -2.59
C TYR A 149 -6.60 14.21 -1.49
N PHE A 150 -6.48 13.70 -0.27
CA PHE A 150 -7.35 14.09 0.83
C PHE A 150 -7.10 15.52 1.29
N GLN A 151 -5.84 15.92 1.49
CA GLN A 151 -5.53 17.26 2.00
C GLN A 151 -5.87 18.36 0.99
N SER A 152 -5.67 18.14 -0.31
CA SER A 152 -6.07 19.12 -1.33
C SER A 152 -7.60 19.34 -1.39
N ARG A 153 -8.39 18.38 -0.89
CA ARG A 153 -9.87 18.46 -0.80
C ARG A 153 -10.37 18.87 0.58
N GLY A 154 -9.48 19.33 1.47
CA GLY A 154 -9.80 19.87 2.78
C GLY A 154 -10.12 18.83 3.84
N TYR A 155 -9.64 17.59 3.68
CA TYR A 155 -9.71 16.58 4.75
C TYR A 155 -8.61 16.82 5.77
N VAL A 156 -8.91 16.55 7.04
CA VAL A 156 -7.94 16.58 8.13
C VAL A 156 -7.40 15.17 8.36
N TYR A 157 -6.07 15.01 8.33
CA TYR A 157 -5.42 13.76 8.69
C TYR A 157 -5.43 13.59 10.21
N VAL A 158 -5.97 12.50 10.71
CA VAL A 158 -6.06 12.21 12.14
C VAL A 158 -5.36 10.91 12.50
N HIS A 159 -4.77 10.90 13.70
CA HIS A 159 -4.17 9.70 14.29
C HIS A 159 -5.13 9.15 15.34
N THR A 160 -5.68 7.99 15.06
CA THR A 160 -6.49 7.24 16.02
C THR A 160 -5.59 6.34 16.88
N PRO A 161 -5.99 6.02 18.13
CA PRO A 161 -5.21 5.15 18.99
C PRO A 161 -4.99 3.77 18.39
N LEU A 162 -3.75 3.27 18.45
CA LEU A 162 -3.43 1.89 18.05
C LEU A 162 -3.68 0.88 19.17
N ILE A 163 -3.69 1.35 20.44
CA ILE A 163 -4.08 0.53 21.59
C ILE A 163 -5.45 1.01 22.02
N THR A 164 -6.44 0.16 21.94
CA THR A 164 -7.84 0.50 22.22
C THR A 164 -8.50 -0.57 23.07
N ALA A 165 -9.54 -0.17 23.81
CA ALA A 165 -10.44 -1.11 24.46
C ALA A 165 -11.70 -1.40 23.63
N ASN A 166 -11.84 -0.76 22.46
CA ASN A 166 -13.00 -0.90 21.59
C ASN A 166 -12.75 -2.00 20.56
N ASP A 167 -13.71 -2.91 20.45
CA ASP A 167 -13.79 -3.86 19.35
C ASP A 167 -14.79 -3.31 18.32
N ALA A 168 -14.29 -2.68 17.28
CA ALA A 168 -15.10 -1.96 16.30
C ALA A 168 -16.02 -2.87 15.48
N GLU A 169 -15.60 -4.11 15.25
CA GLU A 169 -16.32 -5.06 14.38
C GLU A 169 -16.97 -6.19 15.15
N GLY A 170 -16.74 -6.30 16.48
CA GLY A 170 -17.22 -7.41 17.30
C GLY A 170 -16.60 -8.75 16.92
N ALA A 171 -15.49 -8.73 16.20
CA ALA A 171 -14.96 -9.88 15.46
C ALA A 171 -14.06 -10.80 16.31
N GLY A 172 -13.75 -10.46 17.55
CA GLY A 172 -13.02 -11.33 18.48
C GLY A 172 -11.58 -11.71 18.10
N ASN A 173 -11.09 -11.30 16.94
CA ASN A 173 -9.77 -11.65 16.41
C ASN A 173 -8.74 -10.52 16.60
N THR A 174 -8.61 -10.05 17.85
CA THR A 174 -7.70 -8.98 18.22
C THR A 174 -6.41 -9.52 18.85
N PHE A 175 -5.31 -8.80 18.65
CA PHE A 175 -4.09 -9.02 19.44
C PHE A 175 -4.20 -8.31 20.78
N THR A 176 -4.20 -9.05 21.88
CA THR A 176 -4.23 -8.49 23.23
C THR A 176 -2.93 -7.73 23.52
N VAL A 177 -3.04 -6.51 24.06
CA VAL A 177 -1.92 -5.73 24.57
C VAL A 177 -1.90 -5.83 26.07
N THR A 178 -0.82 -6.37 26.65
CA THR A 178 -0.67 -6.55 28.08
C THR A 178 0.78 -6.35 28.52
N ASN A 179 0.97 -5.85 29.76
CA ASN A 179 2.27 -5.81 30.42
C ASN A 179 2.39 -6.89 31.52
N GLN A 180 1.40 -7.77 31.64
CA GLN A 180 1.44 -8.85 32.61
C GLN A 180 2.37 -9.99 32.15
N GLU A 181 2.91 -10.72 33.13
CA GLU A 181 3.86 -11.80 32.89
C GLU A 181 3.18 -12.97 32.15
N MET A 182 3.77 -13.40 31.04
CA MET A 182 3.30 -14.54 30.27
C MET A 182 3.25 -15.83 31.12
N GLY A 183 2.18 -16.60 30.96
CA GLY A 183 1.98 -17.87 31.68
C GLY A 183 1.31 -17.73 33.05
N LYS A 184 1.03 -16.52 33.54
CA LYS A 184 0.16 -16.28 34.69
C LYS A 184 -1.27 -16.01 34.24
N PRO A 185 -2.29 -16.28 35.09
CA PRO A 185 -3.67 -15.94 34.76
C PRO A 185 -3.81 -14.44 34.50
N TYR A 186 -4.33 -14.11 33.31
CA TYR A 186 -4.62 -12.73 32.93
C TYR A 186 -5.75 -12.13 33.77
N LYS A 187 -5.56 -10.90 34.26
CA LYS A 187 -6.55 -10.12 34.99
C LYS A 187 -6.56 -8.69 34.46
N ALA A 188 -7.62 -8.33 33.76
CA ALA A 188 -7.72 -7.03 33.09
C ALA A 188 -7.57 -5.84 34.05
N GLU A 189 -8.12 -5.94 35.27
CA GLU A 189 -8.03 -4.91 36.30
C GLU A 189 -6.61 -4.66 36.82
N ASN A 190 -5.69 -5.61 36.61
CA ASN A 190 -4.29 -5.50 36.99
C ASN A 190 -3.37 -5.12 35.84
N ASP A 191 -3.91 -4.91 34.65
CA ASP A 191 -3.13 -4.52 33.47
C ASP A 191 -2.86 -3.02 33.45
N PHE A 192 -1.98 -2.58 32.54
CA PHE A 192 -1.48 -1.20 32.46
C PHE A 192 -2.61 -0.15 32.45
N PHE A 193 -3.68 -0.40 31.72
CA PHE A 193 -4.83 0.52 31.63
C PHE A 193 -5.96 0.19 32.61
N GLY A 194 -5.80 -0.80 33.49
CA GLY A 194 -6.85 -1.25 34.41
C GLY A 194 -8.06 -1.91 33.71
N LYS A 195 -7.93 -2.28 32.44
CA LYS A 195 -8.93 -2.93 31.59
C LYS A 195 -8.26 -3.68 30.45
N ALA A 196 -8.99 -4.59 29.83
CA ALA A 196 -8.51 -5.28 28.63
C ALA A 196 -8.31 -4.28 27.50
N THR A 197 -7.16 -4.39 26.81
CA THR A 197 -6.84 -3.61 25.62
C THR A 197 -6.27 -4.49 24.52
N ALA A 198 -6.44 -4.05 23.29
CA ALA A 198 -6.00 -4.75 22.10
C ALA A 198 -5.34 -3.79 21.10
N LEU A 199 -4.66 -4.34 20.10
CA LEU A 199 -4.28 -3.58 18.92
C LEU A 199 -5.53 -3.32 18.06
N ALA A 200 -5.66 -2.09 17.55
CA ALA A 200 -6.80 -1.65 16.78
C ALA A 200 -6.93 -2.41 15.45
N VAL A 201 -8.14 -2.90 15.16
CA VAL A 201 -8.49 -3.54 13.88
C VAL A 201 -8.87 -2.54 12.81
N THR A 202 -9.21 -1.31 13.20
CA THR A 202 -9.58 -0.14 12.36
C THR A 202 -9.46 1.14 13.18
N GLY A 203 -9.28 2.26 12.52
CA GLY A 203 -9.37 3.60 13.13
C GLY A 203 -10.74 4.24 12.94
N GLN A 204 -11.70 3.53 12.34
CA GLN A 204 -12.98 4.07 11.89
C GLN A 204 -13.78 4.75 13.01
N LEU A 205 -14.04 4.04 14.11
CA LEU A 205 -14.97 4.54 15.13
C LEU A 205 -14.45 5.82 15.80
N GLU A 206 -13.16 5.86 16.09
CA GLU A 206 -12.53 7.06 16.62
C GLU A 206 -12.48 8.18 15.57
N ALA A 207 -12.23 7.87 14.29
CA ALA A 207 -12.24 8.86 13.21
C ALA A 207 -13.63 9.47 12.99
N GLU A 208 -14.71 8.71 13.19
CA GLU A 208 -16.10 9.24 13.15
C GLU A 208 -16.29 10.41 14.13
N THR A 209 -15.68 10.35 15.32
CA THR A 209 -15.77 11.44 16.31
C THR A 209 -15.08 12.72 15.84
N TYR A 210 -13.93 12.56 15.17
CA TYR A 210 -13.25 13.70 14.55
C TYR A 210 -14.02 14.26 13.36
N ALA A 211 -14.73 13.42 12.58
CA ALA A 211 -15.55 13.86 11.48
C ALA A 211 -16.67 14.80 11.94
N LEU A 212 -17.26 14.57 13.12
CA LEU A 212 -18.25 15.44 13.73
C LEU A 212 -17.71 16.83 14.10
N ALA A 213 -16.39 16.96 14.28
CA ALA A 213 -15.73 18.23 14.56
C ALA A 213 -15.19 18.91 13.29
N TYR A 214 -14.65 18.13 12.33
CA TYR A 214 -13.94 18.65 11.17
C TYR A 214 -14.68 18.43 9.85
N LYS A 215 -15.83 17.76 9.85
CA LYS A 215 -16.67 17.42 8.71
C LYS A 215 -16.05 16.35 7.79
N ARG A 216 -14.75 16.36 7.54
CA ARG A 216 -14.04 15.42 6.68
C ARG A 216 -12.68 15.11 7.28
N VAL A 217 -12.46 13.86 7.58
CA VAL A 217 -11.18 13.38 8.13
C VAL A 217 -10.75 12.12 7.41
N TYR A 218 -9.52 11.72 7.58
CA TYR A 218 -9.05 10.40 7.17
C TYR A 218 -7.95 9.92 8.10
N THR A 219 -7.90 8.61 8.31
CA THR A 219 -6.74 7.92 8.86
C THR A 219 -5.95 7.32 7.71
N PHE A 220 -4.66 7.14 7.91
CA PHE A 220 -3.79 6.33 7.07
C PHE A 220 -2.71 5.78 7.98
N GLY A 221 -2.92 4.58 8.49
CA GLY A 221 -2.10 4.02 9.55
C GLY A 221 -2.21 2.49 9.66
N PRO A 222 -1.38 1.90 10.52
CA PRO A 222 -1.36 0.46 10.73
C PRO A 222 -2.63 -0.01 11.45
N THR A 223 -3.12 -1.16 11.03
CA THR A 223 -4.21 -1.93 11.66
C THR A 223 -3.78 -3.37 11.82
N PHE A 224 -4.42 -4.09 12.76
CA PHE A 224 -3.97 -5.40 13.19
C PHE A 224 -5.16 -6.36 13.31
N ARG A 225 -5.09 -7.52 12.65
CA ARG A 225 -6.12 -8.55 12.74
C ARG A 225 -5.47 -9.90 13.01
N ALA A 226 -5.89 -10.57 14.09
CA ALA A 226 -5.34 -11.86 14.52
C ALA A 226 -6.07 -13.05 13.87
N GLU A 227 -6.60 -12.84 12.66
CA GLU A 227 -7.31 -13.87 11.91
C GLU A 227 -6.39 -15.05 11.56
N ASN A 228 -6.86 -16.26 11.78
CA ASN A 228 -6.16 -17.48 11.37
C ASN A 228 -6.39 -17.73 9.87
N SER A 229 -5.88 -16.84 9.04
CA SER A 229 -6.03 -16.90 7.58
C SER A 229 -4.67 -17.07 6.90
N ASN A 230 -4.52 -18.14 6.12
CA ASN A 230 -3.31 -18.42 5.35
C ASN A 230 -3.58 -18.23 3.85
N THR A 231 -3.83 -16.98 3.46
CA THR A 231 -4.07 -16.61 2.06
C THR A 231 -2.99 -15.65 1.55
N LYS A 232 -3.00 -15.37 0.26
CA LYS A 232 -2.06 -14.42 -0.36
C LYS A 232 -2.40 -12.95 -0.07
N THR A 233 -3.61 -12.68 0.41
CA THR A 233 -4.17 -11.33 0.57
C THR A 233 -4.35 -10.90 2.02
N HIS A 234 -4.22 -11.82 2.99
CA HIS A 234 -4.35 -11.51 4.42
C HIS A 234 -2.97 -11.34 5.07
N ALA A 235 -2.82 -10.27 5.82
CA ALA A 235 -1.67 -9.99 6.67
C ALA A 235 -2.15 -9.61 8.07
N ALA A 236 -1.41 -9.99 9.10
CA ALA A 236 -1.75 -9.68 10.48
C ALA A 236 -1.56 -8.19 10.82
N GLU A 237 -0.70 -7.50 10.08
CA GLU A 237 -0.46 -6.06 10.15
C GLU A 237 -0.51 -5.50 8.72
N PHE A 238 -1.32 -4.48 8.52
CA PHE A 238 -1.44 -3.76 7.25
C PHE A 238 -1.87 -2.30 7.50
N TRP A 239 -1.77 -1.46 6.48
CA TRP A 239 -2.18 -0.06 6.58
C TRP A 239 -3.52 0.13 5.89
N MET A 240 -4.44 0.79 6.59
CA MET A 240 -5.75 1.16 6.04
C MET A 240 -5.82 2.66 5.78
N ILE A 241 -6.59 3.01 4.75
CA ILE A 241 -6.95 4.37 4.39
C ILE A 241 -8.45 4.49 4.70
N GLU A 242 -8.82 5.27 5.69
CA GLU A 242 -10.17 5.26 6.25
C GLU A 242 -10.70 6.72 6.33
N PRO A 243 -11.28 7.25 5.24
CA PRO A 243 -11.94 8.55 5.30
C PRO A 243 -13.31 8.44 5.96
N GLU A 244 -13.64 9.43 6.83
CA GLU A 244 -14.95 9.60 7.44
C GLU A 244 -15.48 10.99 7.10
N ILE A 245 -16.75 11.03 6.61
CA ILE A 245 -17.31 12.21 5.94
C ILE A 245 -18.72 12.46 6.44
N CYS A 246 -18.96 13.61 7.08
CA CYS A 246 -20.30 14.04 7.44
C CYS A 246 -21.07 14.58 6.23
N PHE A 247 -22.40 14.44 6.24
CA PHE A 247 -23.31 14.89 5.19
C PHE A 247 -23.00 14.28 3.81
N CYS A 248 -22.60 13.01 3.79
CA CYS A 248 -22.34 12.22 2.59
C CYS A 248 -23.28 11.00 2.59
N ASP A 249 -24.05 10.85 1.53
CA ASP A 249 -24.86 9.66 1.29
C ASP A 249 -24.04 8.59 0.55
N LEU A 250 -24.66 7.42 0.34
CA LEU A 250 -23.99 6.30 -0.34
C LEU A 250 -23.53 6.66 -1.76
N ASN A 251 -24.30 7.44 -2.52
CA ASN A 251 -23.90 7.85 -3.87
C ASN A 251 -22.70 8.79 -3.84
N GLY A 252 -22.69 9.75 -2.92
CA GLY A 252 -21.55 10.64 -2.70
C GLY A 252 -20.29 9.88 -2.27
N LEU A 253 -20.45 8.82 -1.48
CA LEU A 253 -19.33 7.94 -1.10
C LEU A 253 -18.75 7.23 -2.33
N MET A 254 -19.58 6.59 -3.15
CA MET A 254 -19.12 5.93 -4.40
C MET A 254 -18.41 6.90 -5.36
N ASP A 255 -18.91 8.15 -5.47
CA ASP A 255 -18.24 9.18 -6.28
C ASP A 255 -16.84 9.53 -5.75
N ILE A 256 -16.68 9.61 -4.41
CA ILE A 256 -15.40 9.89 -3.75
C ILE A 256 -14.44 8.71 -3.91
N GLU A 257 -14.89 7.48 -3.74
CA GLU A 257 -14.07 6.28 -3.91
C GLU A 257 -13.56 6.13 -5.34
N GLU A 258 -14.41 6.39 -6.35
CA GLU A 258 -14.02 6.38 -7.76
C GLU A 258 -12.97 7.46 -8.05
N ASP A 259 -13.20 8.71 -7.63
CA ASP A 259 -12.27 9.83 -7.83
C ASP A 259 -10.94 9.59 -7.10
N PHE A 260 -10.99 9.07 -5.87
CA PHE A 260 -9.81 8.72 -5.08
C PHE A 260 -8.94 7.67 -5.78
N LEU A 261 -9.55 6.54 -6.18
CA LEU A 261 -8.84 5.46 -6.85
C LEU A 261 -8.15 5.97 -8.12
N LYS A 262 -8.89 6.66 -8.99
CA LYS A 262 -8.35 7.18 -10.25
C LYS A 262 -7.24 8.21 -10.03
N SER A 263 -7.40 9.10 -9.06
CA SER A 263 -6.41 10.13 -8.74
C SER A 263 -5.09 9.52 -8.24
N VAL A 264 -5.15 8.56 -7.32
CA VAL A 264 -3.95 7.89 -6.78
C VAL A 264 -3.23 7.09 -7.87
N VAL A 265 -3.98 6.32 -8.67
CA VAL A 265 -3.40 5.54 -9.77
C VAL A 265 -2.78 6.45 -10.83
N GLN A 266 -3.41 7.57 -11.17
CA GLN A 266 -2.87 8.54 -12.11
C GLN A 266 -1.55 9.15 -11.58
N GLU A 267 -1.48 9.53 -10.31
CA GLU A 267 -0.27 10.08 -9.71
C GLU A 267 0.89 9.06 -9.71
N VAL A 268 0.58 7.77 -9.49
CA VAL A 268 1.56 6.67 -9.60
C VAL A 268 2.04 6.51 -11.05
N LEU A 269 1.14 6.56 -12.04
CA LEU A 269 1.51 6.52 -13.45
C LEU A 269 2.42 7.69 -13.84
N ASP A 270 2.13 8.89 -13.35
CA ASP A 270 2.89 10.09 -13.66
C ASP A 270 4.28 10.11 -13.03
N LYS A 271 4.44 9.54 -11.83
CA LYS A 271 5.67 9.70 -11.02
C LYS A 271 6.53 8.44 -10.91
N ALA A 272 5.99 7.25 -11.23
CA ALA A 272 6.67 5.97 -11.03
C ALA A 272 6.84 5.16 -12.32
N MET A 273 6.80 5.78 -13.49
CA MET A 273 6.85 5.06 -14.77
C MET A 273 8.08 4.14 -14.90
N PRO A 274 9.32 4.55 -14.53
CA PRO A 274 10.48 3.65 -14.60
C PRO A 274 10.33 2.40 -13.72
N GLU A 275 9.73 2.55 -12.53
CA GLU A 275 9.45 1.45 -11.62
C GLU A 275 8.37 0.52 -12.17
N LEU A 276 7.30 1.08 -12.75
CA LEU A 276 6.21 0.32 -13.36
C LEU A 276 6.69 -0.47 -14.59
N GLU A 277 7.50 0.11 -15.46
CA GLU A 277 8.12 -0.57 -16.60
C GLU A 277 8.98 -1.76 -16.15
N PHE A 278 9.78 -1.55 -15.11
CA PHE A 278 10.59 -2.62 -14.55
C PHE A 278 9.72 -3.74 -13.96
N LEU A 279 8.70 -3.39 -13.17
CA LEU A 279 7.78 -4.35 -12.53
C LEU A 279 6.96 -5.11 -13.57
N GLN A 280 6.47 -4.44 -14.61
CA GLN A 280 5.78 -5.07 -15.73
C GLN A 280 6.66 -6.10 -16.45
N GLY A 281 7.91 -5.73 -16.74
CA GLY A 281 8.88 -6.63 -17.35
C GLY A 281 9.26 -7.81 -16.44
N TYR A 282 9.41 -7.56 -15.13
CA TYR A 282 9.71 -8.59 -14.14
C TYR A 282 8.57 -9.61 -14.02
N ALA A 283 7.33 -9.15 -13.94
CA ALA A 283 6.13 -9.99 -13.82
C ALA A 283 5.65 -10.56 -15.16
N LYS A 284 6.19 -10.10 -16.30
CA LYS A 284 5.72 -10.42 -17.66
C LYS A 284 4.21 -10.18 -17.80
N SER A 285 3.76 -9.02 -17.39
CA SER A 285 2.35 -8.61 -17.33
C SER A 285 2.11 -7.37 -18.20
N ASN A 286 0.85 -6.97 -18.37
CA ASN A 286 0.42 -5.72 -18.98
C ASN A 286 0.00 -4.67 -17.94
N LEU A 287 0.77 -4.55 -16.86
CA LEU A 287 0.46 -3.72 -15.69
C LEU A 287 0.11 -2.27 -16.06
N ILE A 288 0.94 -1.61 -16.86
CA ILE A 288 0.77 -0.19 -17.22
C ILE A 288 -0.55 0.02 -17.98
N GLU A 289 -0.85 -0.84 -18.96
CA GLU A 289 -2.10 -0.78 -19.72
C GLU A 289 -3.32 -0.96 -18.81
N LYS A 290 -3.27 -1.91 -17.86
CA LYS A 290 -4.34 -2.12 -16.88
C LYS A 290 -4.58 -0.87 -16.03
N LEU A 291 -3.52 -0.25 -15.51
CA LEU A 291 -3.62 0.98 -14.71
C LEU A 291 -4.18 2.15 -15.53
N GLN A 292 -3.72 2.32 -16.78
CA GLN A 292 -4.23 3.35 -17.69
C GLN A 292 -5.70 3.13 -18.07
N THR A 293 -6.11 1.88 -18.23
CA THR A 293 -7.52 1.53 -18.49
C THR A 293 -8.37 1.85 -17.29
N LEU A 294 -7.91 1.52 -16.08
CA LEU A 294 -8.61 1.78 -14.83
C LEU A 294 -8.88 3.28 -14.64
N THR A 295 -7.90 4.16 -14.89
CA THR A 295 -8.11 5.61 -14.75
C THR A 295 -9.13 6.20 -15.70
N LYS A 296 -9.39 5.52 -16.84
CA LYS A 296 -10.31 5.99 -17.90
C LYS A 296 -11.66 5.27 -17.90
N SER A 297 -11.75 4.10 -17.25
CA SER A 297 -12.98 3.31 -17.22
C SER A 297 -14.09 3.99 -16.42
N HIS A 298 -15.33 3.76 -16.83
CA HIS A 298 -16.48 4.02 -15.98
C HIS A 298 -16.62 2.88 -14.96
N VAL A 299 -16.87 3.22 -13.70
CA VAL A 299 -17.14 2.21 -12.66
C VAL A 299 -18.62 1.87 -12.71
N ALA A 300 -18.95 0.62 -12.97
CA ALA A 300 -20.33 0.16 -12.94
C ALA A 300 -20.90 0.18 -11.53
N ARG A 301 -22.22 0.35 -11.37
CA ARG A 301 -22.93 0.32 -10.09
C ARG A 301 -24.07 -0.66 -10.16
N VAL A 302 -24.06 -1.66 -9.32
CA VAL A 302 -25.11 -2.68 -9.23
C VAL A 302 -25.44 -2.97 -7.77
N THR A 303 -26.69 -3.24 -7.48
CA THR A 303 -27.09 -3.76 -6.17
C THR A 303 -26.57 -5.18 -5.99
N HIS A 304 -26.40 -5.62 -4.73
CA HIS A 304 -26.06 -7.00 -4.44
C HIS A 304 -27.05 -7.98 -5.08
N ALA A 305 -28.35 -7.68 -5.06
CA ALA A 305 -29.37 -8.53 -5.68
C ALA A 305 -29.18 -8.65 -7.20
N GLU A 306 -28.89 -7.55 -7.90
CA GLU A 306 -28.57 -7.58 -9.34
C GLU A 306 -27.27 -8.33 -9.63
N ALA A 307 -26.23 -8.15 -8.80
CA ALA A 307 -24.99 -8.89 -8.95
C ALA A 307 -25.20 -10.40 -8.82
N ILE A 308 -25.98 -10.85 -7.86
CA ILE A 308 -26.35 -12.27 -7.70
C ILE A 308 -27.15 -12.76 -8.92
N ASP A 309 -28.11 -11.97 -9.42
CA ASP A 309 -28.89 -12.34 -10.61
C ASP A 309 -27.98 -12.51 -11.85
N ILE A 310 -27.04 -11.61 -12.08
CA ILE A 310 -26.02 -11.70 -13.13
C ILE A 310 -25.23 -13.01 -13.00
N LEU A 311 -24.76 -13.32 -11.79
CA LEU A 311 -23.97 -14.52 -11.53
C LEU A 311 -24.77 -15.82 -11.74
N GLN A 312 -26.04 -15.85 -11.31
CA GLN A 312 -26.92 -17.02 -11.49
C GLN A 312 -27.25 -17.28 -12.97
N HIS A 313 -27.28 -16.25 -13.80
CA HIS A 313 -27.50 -16.37 -15.25
C HIS A 313 -26.19 -16.51 -16.06
N ALA A 314 -25.04 -16.52 -15.41
CA ALA A 314 -23.76 -16.70 -16.07
C ALA A 314 -23.64 -18.11 -16.66
N THR A 315 -23.05 -18.21 -17.85
CA THR A 315 -22.71 -19.52 -18.45
C THR A 315 -21.44 -20.14 -17.86
N HIS A 316 -20.72 -19.36 -17.05
CA HIS A 316 -19.52 -19.77 -16.35
C HIS A 316 -19.84 -20.68 -15.16
N PRO A 317 -19.23 -21.85 -15.03
CA PRO A 317 -19.43 -22.70 -13.86
C PRO A 317 -18.61 -22.13 -12.68
N PHE A 318 -19.29 -21.80 -11.57
CA PHE A 318 -18.66 -21.40 -10.32
C PHE A 318 -18.47 -22.62 -9.39
N GLU A 319 -17.40 -22.60 -8.60
CA GLU A 319 -17.17 -23.60 -7.56
C GLU A 319 -18.21 -23.44 -6.43
N HIS A 320 -18.53 -22.18 -6.09
CA HIS A 320 -19.53 -21.82 -5.11
C HIS A 320 -20.74 -21.19 -5.82
N PRO A 321 -21.96 -21.67 -5.61
CA PRO A 321 -23.15 -21.07 -6.19
C PRO A 321 -23.38 -19.66 -5.63
N ALA A 322 -23.78 -18.71 -6.48
CA ALA A 322 -24.18 -17.37 -6.03
C ALA A 322 -25.60 -17.44 -5.44
N VAL A 323 -25.75 -17.09 -4.17
CA VAL A 323 -27.00 -17.19 -3.40
C VAL A 323 -27.42 -15.82 -2.89
N GLN A 324 -28.72 -15.49 -3.03
CA GLN A 324 -29.26 -14.26 -2.46
C GLN A 324 -29.15 -14.28 -0.93
N GLY A 325 -28.63 -13.23 -0.35
CA GLY A 325 -28.42 -13.09 1.09
C GLY A 325 -27.05 -13.56 1.60
N GLU A 326 -26.24 -14.14 0.75
CA GLU A 326 -24.86 -14.59 1.08
C GLU A 326 -23.81 -13.65 0.51
N ASP A 327 -22.58 -13.79 0.98
CA ASP A 327 -21.43 -12.99 0.53
C ASP A 327 -20.95 -13.42 -0.87
N LEU A 328 -20.17 -12.56 -1.53
CA LEU A 328 -19.54 -12.88 -2.81
C LEU A 328 -18.19 -13.58 -2.58
N PHE A 329 -17.98 -14.67 -3.30
CA PHE A 329 -16.67 -15.33 -3.35
C PHE A 329 -15.76 -14.63 -4.37
N LYS A 330 -14.44 -14.80 -4.23
CA LYS A 330 -13.45 -14.21 -5.14
C LYS A 330 -13.65 -14.56 -6.62
N GLU A 331 -14.21 -15.72 -6.93
CA GLU A 331 -14.56 -16.09 -8.30
C GLU A 331 -15.72 -15.26 -8.84
N HIS A 332 -16.69 -14.89 -7.98
CA HIS A 332 -17.81 -14.01 -8.32
C HIS A 332 -17.31 -12.59 -8.62
N GLU A 333 -16.48 -12.03 -7.73
CA GLU A 333 -15.86 -10.71 -7.92
C GLU A 333 -15.06 -10.64 -9.21
N LYS A 334 -14.28 -11.69 -9.51
CA LYS A 334 -13.50 -11.80 -10.73
C LYS A 334 -14.39 -11.84 -11.97
N TYR A 335 -15.45 -12.64 -11.96
CA TYR A 335 -16.39 -12.73 -13.08
C TYR A 335 -17.06 -11.37 -13.35
N LEU A 336 -17.57 -10.73 -12.31
CA LEU A 336 -18.21 -9.41 -12.44
C LEU A 336 -17.26 -8.39 -13.07
N THR A 337 -16.02 -8.31 -12.56
CA THR A 337 -15.06 -7.28 -12.98
C THR A 337 -14.33 -7.57 -14.28
N GLU A 338 -13.98 -8.84 -14.55
CA GLU A 338 -13.12 -9.21 -15.69
C GLU A 338 -13.89 -9.76 -16.90
N GLU A 339 -15.06 -10.38 -16.68
CA GLU A 339 -15.82 -11.04 -17.75
C GLU A 339 -17.10 -10.28 -18.11
N HIS A 340 -17.92 -9.91 -17.10
CA HIS A 340 -19.21 -9.27 -17.35
C HIS A 340 -19.06 -7.78 -17.66
N PHE A 341 -18.61 -6.95 -16.70
CA PHE A 341 -18.48 -5.51 -16.86
C PHE A 341 -17.18 -5.08 -17.54
N LYS A 342 -16.11 -5.87 -17.41
CA LYS A 342 -14.75 -5.55 -17.89
C LYS A 342 -14.24 -4.19 -17.39
N SER A 343 -14.63 -3.84 -16.19
CA SER A 343 -14.33 -2.58 -15.49
C SER A 343 -14.46 -2.78 -13.98
N PRO A 344 -13.99 -1.83 -13.14
CA PRO A 344 -14.34 -1.82 -11.74
C PRO A 344 -15.86 -1.73 -11.55
N VAL A 345 -16.36 -2.29 -10.45
CA VAL A 345 -17.79 -2.40 -10.14
C VAL A 345 -18.03 -2.08 -8.67
N PHE A 346 -18.96 -1.17 -8.41
CA PHE A 346 -19.55 -1.02 -7.09
C PHE A 346 -20.68 -2.03 -6.93
N VAL A 347 -20.62 -2.83 -5.87
CA VAL A 347 -21.73 -3.66 -5.39
C VAL A 347 -22.27 -3.02 -4.13
N TYR A 348 -23.54 -2.64 -4.11
CA TYR A 348 -24.14 -1.88 -3.02
C TYR A 348 -25.49 -2.46 -2.59
N ASP A 349 -26.08 -1.92 -1.52
CA ASP A 349 -27.33 -2.39 -0.91
C ASP A 349 -27.23 -3.89 -0.52
N TRP A 350 -26.29 -4.17 0.34
CA TRP A 350 -25.99 -5.50 0.83
C TRP A 350 -27.04 -6.03 1.84
N PRO A 351 -27.23 -7.36 1.92
CA PRO A 351 -28.07 -7.95 2.98
C PRO A 351 -27.58 -7.56 4.38
N LYS A 352 -28.48 -7.13 5.24
CA LYS A 352 -28.15 -6.64 6.57
C LYS A 352 -27.52 -7.69 7.47
N GLU A 353 -27.84 -8.97 7.24
CA GLU A 353 -27.38 -10.09 8.05
C GLU A 353 -25.87 -10.32 7.99
N ILE A 354 -25.24 -9.94 6.88
CA ILE A 354 -23.81 -10.14 6.62
C ILE A 354 -22.98 -8.87 6.73
N LYS A 355 -23.59 -7.75 7.11
CA LYS A 355 -22.90 -6.45 7.23
C LYS A 355 -23.01 -5.88 8.65
N ALA A 356 -22.11 -4.94 8.96
CA ALA A 356 -21.94 -4.37 10.28
C ALA A 356 -23.18 -3.60 10.77
N PHE A 357 -23.36 -3.56 12.09
CA PHE A 357 -24.54 -2.99 12.77
C PHE A 357 -24.75 -1.49 12.52
N TYR A 358 -23.69 -0.77 12.22
CA TYR A 358 -23.71 0.70 12.09
C TYR A 358 -24.09 1.19 10.70
N MET A 359 -24.32 0.31 9.74
CA MET A 359 -24.71 0.69 8.38
C MET A 359 -26.16 1.11 8.31
N TYR A 360 -26.48 2.14 7.52
CA TYR A 360 -27.82 2.66 7.35
C TYR A 360 -28.76 1.60 6.76
N GLN A 361 -29.81 1.25 7.49
CA GLN A 361 -30.79 0.27 7.04
C GLN A 361 -31.77 0.88 6.05
N ASN A 362 -31.94 0.25 4.88
CA ASN A 362 -32.92 0.67 3.87
C ASN A 362 -34.36 0.42 4.35
N ASP A 363 -35.31 1.11 3.71
CA ASP A 363 -36.74 1.04 4.06
C ASP A 363 -37.35 -0.34 3.83
N ASP A 364 -36.69 -1.22 3.06
CA ASP A 364 -37.10 -2.61 2.85
C ASP A 364 -36.90 -3.49 4.11
N GLY A 365 -36.17 -2.98 5.10
CA GLY A 365 -35.84 -3.70 6.34
C GLY A 365 -34.92 -4.92 6.15
N LYS A 366 -34.39 -5.15 4.95
CA LYS A 366 -33.59 -6.32 4.57
C LYS A 366 -32.18 -5.97 4.15
N THR A 367 -31.99 -4.79 3.58
CA THR A 367 -30.70 -4.36 3.07
C THR A 367 -30.15 -3.14 3.83
N VAL A 368 -28.83 -2.93 3.72
CA VAL A 368 -28.13 -1.78 4.28
C VAL A 368 -27.36 -1.05 3.19
N ARG A 369 -27.17 0.26 3.36
CA ARG A 369 -26.38 1.11 2.45
C ARG A 369 -24.87 0.89 2.64
N GLY A 370 -24.47 -0.35 2.45
CA GLY A 370 -23.07 -0.76 2.31
C GLY A 370 -22.67 -0.76 0.84
N VAL A 371 -21.39 -0.59 0.57
CA VAL A 371 -20.81 -0.65 -0.76
C VAL A 371 -19.43 -1.28 -0.71
N ASP A 372 -19.14 -2.13 -1.69
CA ASP A 372 -17.81 -2.68 -1.93
C ASP A 372 -17.38 -2.35 -3.37
N LEU A 373 -16.20 -1.77 -3.54
CA LEU A 373 -15.58 -1.52 -4.84
C LEU A 373 -14.71 -2.70 -5.25
N LEU A 374 -15.15 -3.41 -6.26
CA LEU A 374 -14.43 -4.53 -6.88
C LEU A 374 -13.60 -4.04 -8.06
N VAL A 375 -12.33 -4.48 -8.13
CA VAL A 375 -11.38 -4.05 -9.17
C VAL A 375 -10.79 -5.25 -9.90
N PRO A 376 -10.68 -5.23 -11.24
CA PRO A 376 -10.09 -6.32 -12.01
C PRO A 376 -8.69 -6.70 -11.51
N GLY A 377 -8.47 -7.98 -11.24
CA GLY A 377 -7.19 -8.53 -10.78
C GLY A 377 -6.88 -8.33 -9.29
N SER A 378 -7.72 -7.59 -8.55
CA SER A 378 -7.58 -7.38 -7.11
C SER A 378 -8.75 -7.95 -6.30
N GLY A 379 -9.98 -7.92 -6.84
CA GLY A 379 -11.20 -8.19 -6.10
C GLY A 379 -11.64 -6.96 -5.32
N GLU A 380 -12.25 -7.15 -4.15
CA GLU A 380 -12.62 -6.07 -3.25
C GLU A 380 -11.37 -5.25 -2.86
N LEU A 381 -11.43 -3.96 -3.17
CA LEU A 381 -10.36 -3.00 -2.89
C LEU A 381 -10.75 -1.99 -1.82
N MET A 382 -11.99 -1.56 -1.80
CA MET A 382 -12.56 -0.63 -0.83
C MET A 382 -13.93 -1.13 -0.39
N GLY A 383 -14.22 -0.98 0.89
CA GLY A 383 -15.53 -1.19 1.46
C GLY A 383 -15.96 0.04 2.24
N GLY A 384 -17.22 0.41 2.15
CA GLY A 384 -17.75 1.59 2.83
C GLY A 384 -19.24 1.50 3.13
N SER A 385 -19.78 2.50 3.80
CA SER A 385 -21.21 2.57 4.04
C SER A 385 -21.68 3.99 4.44
N GLU A 386 -22.92 4.27 4.16
CA GLU A 386 -23.64 5.33 4.87
C GLU A 386 -23.93 4.86 6.29
N ARG A 387 -23.72 5.73 7.28
CA ARG A 387 -23.87 5.39 8.69
C ARG A 387 -25.33 5.56 9.15
N GLU A 388 -25.81 4.62 10.00
CA GLU A 388 -27.14 4.73 10.58
C GLU A 388 -27.23 5.92 11.54
N THR A 389 -28.17 6.81 11.26
CA THR A 389 -28.40 8.04 12.04
C THR A 389 -29.63 7.96 12.93
N ARG A 390 -30.50 6.96 12.76
CA ARG A 390 -31.70 6.74 13.57
C ARG A 390 -31.33 5.92 14.79
N LEU A 391 -31.34 6.55 15.97
CA LEU A 391 -30.89 5.92 17.22
C LEU A 391 -31.64 4.64 17.57
N ASP A 392 -32.96 4.63 17.36
CA ASP A 392 -33.82 3.47 17.58
C ASP A 392 -33.45 2.29 16.68
N VAL A 393 -33.18 2.53 15.40
CA VAL A 393 -32.74 1.49 14.46
C VAL A 393 -31.34 0.98 14.84
N LEU A 394 -30.40 1.89 15.12
CA LEU A 394 -29.04 1.55 15.52
C LEU A 394 -29.02 0.67 16.79
N THR A 395 -29.76 1.09 17.83
CA THR A 395 -29.83 0.34 19.10
C THR A 395 -30.56 -0.99 18.94
N GLY A 396 -31.58 -1.04 18.09
CA GLY A 396 -32.26 -2.29 17.72
C GLY A 396 -31.32 -3.29 17.07
N ARG A 397 -30.46 -2.84 16.13
CA ARG A 397 -29.43 -3.70 15.49
C ARG A 397 -28.38 -4.19 16.49
N MET A 398 -27.95 -3.33 17.43
CA MET A 398 -27.03 -3.75 18.49
C MET A 398 -27.65 -4.84 19.37
N ASP A 399 -28.93 -4.71 19.70
CA ASP A 399 -29.65 -5.75 20.47
C ASP A 399 -29.76 -7.07 19.69
N GLU A 400 -30.10 -7.03 18.39
CA GLU A 400 -30.16 -8.21 17.51
C GLU A 400 -28.80 -8.95 17.44
N LEU A 401 -27.70 -8.22 17.41
CA LEU A 401 -26.35 -8.77 17.29
C LEU A 401 -25.64 -8.99 18.64
N HIS A 402 -26.34 -8.77 19.77
CA HIS A 402 -25.83 -8.92 21.13
C HIS A 402 -24.57 -8.06 21.40
N ILE A 403 -24.49 -6.87 20.79
CA ILE A 403 -23.40 -5.93 21.00
C ILE A 403 -23.62 -5.15 22.29
N SER A 404 -22.62 -5.10 23.16
CA SER A 404 -22.69 -4.38 24.42
C SER A 404 -22.86 -2.88 24.21
N LYS A 405 -23.99 -2.33 24.69
CA LYS A 405 -24.26 -0.89 24.66
C LYS A 405 -23.27 -0.11 25.53
N GLU A 406 -22.88 -0.65 26.69
CA GLU A 406 -21.91 0.00 27.60
C GLU A 406 -20.57 0.29 26.92
N GLN A 407 -20.12 -0.59 26.03
CA GLN A 407 -18.87 -0.40 25.30
C GLN A 407 -19.00 0.61 24.15
N MET A 408 -20.23 0.91 23.70
CA MET A 408 -20.52 1.75 22.54
C MET A 408 -21.38 2.99 22.87
N ASP A 409 -21.65 3.25 24.17
CA ASP A 409 -22.49 4.38 24.59
C ASP A 409 -21.95 5.72 24.09
N TRP A 410 -20.65 5.93 24.18
CA TRP A 410 -19.98 7.14 23.71
C TRP A 410 -20.27 7.42 22.22
N ARG A 411 -20.27 6.38 21.36
CA ARG A 411 -20.57 6.53 19.95
C ARG A 411 -22.04 6.86 19.69
N SER A 412 -22.95 6.19 20.41
CA SER A 412 -24.40 6.39 20.29
C SER A 412 -24.83 7.77 20.80
N GLU A 413 -24.26 8.24 21.90
CA GLU A 413 -24.52 9.57 22.46
C GLU A 413 -24.02 10.69 21.56
N GLU A 414 -22.82 10.54 20.98
CA GLU A 414 -22.24 11.50 20.09
C GLU A 414 -23.07 11.69 18.82
N ARG A 415 -23.60 10.61 18.24
CA ARG A 415 -24.51 10.69 17.11
C ARG A 415 -25.86 11.36 17.48
N ARG A 416 -26.32 11.18 18.69
CA ARG A 416 -27.53 11.85 19.19
C ARG A 416 -27.31 13.35 19.34
N VAL A 417 -26.19 13.78 19.91
CA VAL A 417 -25.82 15.19 20.08
C VAL A 417 -25.57 15.88 18.74
N GLY A 418 -24.99 15.19 17.78
CA GLY A 418 -24.74 15.70 16.43
C GLY A 418 -26.01 15.92 15.57
N LYS A 419 -27.19 15.59 16.09
CA LYS A 419 -28.50 15.87 15.46
C LYS A 419 -29.17 17.17 15.94
N GLU A 420 -28.72 17.70 17.07
CA GLU A 420 -29.19 19.00 17.58
C GLU A 420 -28.30 20.14 17.06
#